data_e64140bef05402daafefccd6cce2a0d0
#
_entry.id   e64140bef05402daafefccd6cce2a0d0
#
_cell.length_a   1.000
_cell.length_b   1.000
_cell.length_c   1.000
_cell.angle_alpha   90.00
_cell.angle_beta   90.00
_cell.angle_gamma   90.00
#
_symmetry.space_group_name_H-M   'P 1'
#
loop_
_entity.id
_entity.type
_entity.pdbx_description
1 polymer ?
#
loop_
_entity_poly.entity_id
_entity_poly.type
_entity_poly.pdbx_seq_one_letter_code
_entity_poly.pdbx_strand_id
1 'polypeptide(L)'
;MGIIAPGSDAEGKPYLPRLYSVSSPRDGERAGYHNVSLTVKREDGGVCSNYMCDLNPGDKINVTGPFGGTFLLPSDPQARLLMVCTGTGSAPMRSFTMARQRQVGEKSGGMVMFFGARTPDSLPYFGPLNKIPETLLEKYLVFSRVVGQEKEYVQDRLRTEEHRVAEMLQDKNTYIYICGLKEMEDGVELAFSSIADSIGEQWQALRDIMREDGRYHVETY
;
A
#
# COMPACT_ATOMS: atom_id res chain seq x y z
N MET A 1 4.57 9.51 -8.27
CA MET A 1 4.33 10.31 -9.48
C MET A 1 3.62 11.60 -9.10
N GLY A 2 4.14 12.74 -9.52
CA GLY A 2 3.48 14.03 -9.29
C GLY A 2 2.57 14.40 -10.47
N ILE A 3 1.34 14.85 -10.18
CA ILE A 3 0.36 15.28 -11.17
C ILE A 3 0.10 16.77 -10.98
N ILE A 4 0.16 17.55 -12.06
CA ILE A 4 -0.12 18.98 -12.05
C ILE A 4 -1.50 19.20 -12.70
N ALA A 5 -2.47 19.63 -11.89
CA ALA A 5 -3.77 20.04 -12.41
C ALA A 5 -3.63 21.36 -13.20
N PRO A 6 -4.37 21.57 -14.29
CA PRO A 6 -4.38 22.83 -15.01
C PRO A 6 -5.01 23.96 -14.18
N GLY A 7 -4.62 25.20 -14.46
CA GLY A 7 -5.13 26.39 -13.78
C GLY A 7 -4.21 26.92 -12.68
N SER A 8 -4.77 27.77 -11.85
CA SER A 8 -4.05 28.53 -10.83
C SER A 8 -4.88 28.61 -9.55
N ASP A 9 -4.23 28.88 -8.44
CA ASP A 9 -4.87 29.20 -7.16
C ASP A 9 -5.52 30.61 -7.17
N ALA A 10 -6.08 31.00 -6.04
CA ALA A 10 -6.74 32.33 -5.88
C ALA A 10 -5.77 33.49 -6.04
N GLU A 11 -4.47 33.28 -5.95
CA GLU A 11 -3.41 34.27 -6.10
C GLU A 11 -2.81 34.29 -7.52
N GLY A 12 -3.35 33.46 -8.43
CA GLY A 12 -2.88 33.34 -9.82
C GLY A 12 -1.61 32.51 -10.00
N LYS A 13 -1.17 31.80 -8.97
CA LYS A 13 -0.01 30.89 -9.05
C LYS A 13 -0.43 29.52 -9.59
N PRO A 14 0.35 28.90 -10.49
CA PRO A 14 0.07 27.54 -10.97
C PRO A 14 -0.04 26.56 -9.80
N TYR A 15 -0.94 25.58 -9.91
CA TYR A 15 -1.08 24.53 -8.90
C TYR A 15 0.20 23.72 -8.77
N LEU A 16 0.59 23.44 -7.52
CA LEU A 16 1.72 22.56 -7.23
C LEU A 16 1.36 21.10 -7.53
N PRO A 17 2.37 20.27 -7.93
CA PRO A 17 2.16 18.86 -8.13
C PRO A 17 1.59 18.17 -6.87
N ARG A 18 0.62 17.28 -7.06
CA ARG A 18 0.14 16.36 -6.03
C ARG A 18 0.73 14.99 -6.28
N LEU A 19 1.27 14.38 -5.23
CA LEU A 19 1.91 13.08 -5.31
C LEU A 19 0.88 11.96 -5.20
N TYR A 20 1.02 10.97 -6.07
CA TYR A 20 0.23 9.74 -6.07
C TYR A 20 1.16 8.54 -6.15
N SER A 21 0.89 7.53 -5.34
CA SER A 21 1.63 6.26 -5.40
C SER A 21 1.30 5.52 -6.69
N VAL A 22 2.32 4.91 -7.28
CA VAL A 22 2.18 4.13 -8.51
C VAL A 22 1.59 2.76 -8.19
N SER A 23 0.54 2.36 -8.91
CA SER A 23 -0.17 1.09 -8.71
C SER A 23 0.14 0.01 -9.76
N SER A 24 0.88 0.35 -10.81
CA SER A 24 1.40 -0.61 -11.79
C SER A 24 2.84 -1.02 -11.47
N PRO A 25 3.27 -2.22 -11.84
CA PRO A 25 4.69 -2.59 -11.82
C PRO A 25 5.53 -1.71 -12.75
N ARG A 26 6.85 -1.82 -12.63
CA ARG A 26 7.81 -1.06 -13.47
C ARG A 26 7.64 -1.31 -14.97
N ASP A 27 7.24 -2.50 -15.37
CA ASP A 27 6.98 -2.91 -16.75
C ASP A 27 5.56 -2.59 -17.23
N GLY A 28 4.77 -1.85 -16.43
CA GLY A 28 3.41 -1.40 -16.75
C GLY A 28 2.31 -2.40 -16.41
N GLU A 29 1.08 -2.10 -16.80
CA GLU A 29 -0.11 -2.94 -16.57
C GLU A 29 -0.04 -4.28 -17.32
N ARG A 30 0.62 -4.30 -18.47
CA ARG A 30 0.89 -5.49 -19.27
C ARG A 30 2.35 -5.50 -19.67
N ALA A 31 2.93 -6.67 -19.75
CA ALA A 31 4.31 -6.82 -20.23
C ALA A 31 4.49 -6.16 -21.61
N GLY A 32 5.50 -5.30 -21.72
CA GLY A 32 5.78 -4.55 -22.96
C GLY A 32 4.96 -3.25 -23.12
N TYR A 33 4.02 -2.96 -22.21
CA TYR A 33 3.30 -1.68 -22.17
C TYR A 33 4.02 -0.75 -21.18
N HIS A 34 4.76 0.22 -21.69
CA HIS A 34 5.43 1.25 -20.89
C HIS A 34 4.42 2.29 -20.37
N ASN A 35 3.50 1.87 -19.51
CA ASN A 35 2.50 2.74 -18.92
C ASN A 35 2.58 2.73 -17.39
N VAL A 36 2.06 3.78 -16.78
CA VAL A 36 1.96 3.95 -15.33
C VAL A 36 0.48 4.06 -14.96
N SER A 37 0.07 3.31 -13.94
CA SER A 37 -1.26 3.42 -13.34
C SER A 37 -1.19 4.05 -11.98
N LEU A 38 -2.17 4.87 -11.67
CA LEU A 38 -2.36 5.51 -10.37
C LEU A 38 -3.72 5.11 -9.80
N THR A 39 -3.83 5.06 -8.48
CA THR A 39 -5.11 4.90 -7.78
C THR A 39 -5.49 6.24 -7.18
N VAL A 40 -6.55 6.83 -7.69
CA VAL A 40 -7.01 8.15 -7.29
C VAL A 40 -8.40 8.05 -6.66
N LYS A 41 -8.54 8.53 -5.43
CA LYS A 41 -9.83 8.75 -4.81
C LYS A 41 -10.25 10.19 -5.06
N ARG A 42 -11.49 10.39 -5.54
CA ARG A 42 -12.08 11.72 -5.66
C ARG A 42 -12.33 12.28 -4.26
N GLU A 43 -11.77 13.43 -3.97
CA GLU A 43 -11.99 14.14 -2.71
C GLU A 43 -12.85 15.39 -2.95
N ASP A 44 -13.80 15.61 -2.05
CA ASP A 44 -14.67 16.79 -2.12
C ASP A 44 -13.83 18.07 -2.01
N GLY A 45 -14.01 18.98 -3.00
CA GLY A 45 -13.21 20.21 -3.10
C GLY A 45 -11.75 20.01 -3.52
N GLY A 46 -11.29 18.79 -3.76
CA GLY A 46 -9.93 18.52 -4.18
C GLY A 46 -9.69 18.87 -5.64
N VAL A 47 -8.80 19.82 -5.95
CA VAL A 47 -8.53 20.26 -7.33
C VAL A 47 -7.96 19.12 -8.17
N CYS A 48 -6.84 18.52 -7.75
CA CYS A 48 -6.13 17.54 -8.56
C CYS A 48 -6.88 16.21 -8.65
N SER A 49 -7.51 15.74 -7.56
CA SER A 49 -8.27 14.48 -7.58
C SER A 49 -9.51 14.58 -8.47
N ASN A 50 -10.22 15.70 -8.46
CA ASN A 50 -11.35 15.91 -9.35
C ASN A 50 -10.89 16.00 -10.81
N TYR A 51 -9.84 16.79 -11.10
CA TYR A 51 -9.23 16.83 -12.43
C TYR A 51 -8.91 15.43 -12.96
N MET A 52 -8.21 14.62 -12.17
CA MET A 52 -7.83 13.26 -12.57
C MET A 52 -9.04 12.33 -12.80
N CYS A 53 -10.08 12.46 -11.98
CA CYS A 53 -11.29 11.65 -12.12
C CYS A 53 -12.21 12.08 -13.28
N ASP A 54 -12.02 13.27 -13.82
CA ASP A 54 -12.80 13.82 -14.94
C ASP A 54 -12.11 13.63 -16.31
N LEU A 55 -10.88 13.08 -16.33
CA LEU A 55 -10.14 12.81 -17.57
C LEU A 55 -10.83 11.77 -18.45
N ASN A 56 -10.76 12.01 -19.74
CA ASN A 56 -11.18 11.07 -20.77
C ASN A 56 -9.98 10.37 -21.43
N PRO A 57 -10.18 9.19 -22.03
CA PRO A 57 -9.12 8.54 -22.81
C PRO A 57 -8.58 9.47 -23.91
N GLY A 58 -7.28 9.65 -23.95
CA GLY A 58 -6.60 10.54 -24.91
C GLY A 58 -6.25 11.93 -24.34
N ASP A 59 -6.77 12.29 -23.18
CA ASP A 59 -6.39 13.56 -22.54
C ASP A 59 -4.91 13.55 -22.15
N LYS A 60 -4.26 14.69 -22.32
CA LYS A 60 -2.87 14.89 -21.93
C LYS A 60 -2.79 15.45 -20.52
N ILE A 61 -1.89 14.89 -19.72
CA ILE A 61 -1.64 15.32 -18.34
C ILE A 61 -0.18 15.76 -18.16
N ASN A 62 0.03 16.74 -17.29
CA ASN A 62 1.36 17.16 -16.87
C ASN A 62 1.80 16.35 -15.67
N VAL A 63 2.94 15.68 -15.79
CA VAL A 63 3.49 14.81 -14.76
C VAL A 63 4.91 15.19 -14.39
N THR A 64 5.30 14.91 -13.15
CA THR A 64 6.67 15.05 -12.65
C THR A 64 7.11 13.75 -11.95
N GLY A 65 8.40 13.47 -11.94
CA GLY A 65 8.94 12.26 -11.34
C GLY A 65 9.38 11.22 -12.37
N PRO A 66 9.49 9.93 -11.97
CA PRO A 66 9.02 9.35 -10.69
C PRO A 66 9.80 9.89 -9.47
N PHE A 67 9.13 9.92 -8.32
CA PHE A 67 9.73 10.23 -7.02
C PHE A 67 9.69 8.99 -6.14
N GLY A 68 10.51 8.99 -5.09
CA GLY A 68 10.62 7.90 -4.13
C GLY A 68 11.68 6.87 -4.54
N GLY A 69 12.69 6.68 -3.71
CA GLY A 69 13.75 5.69 -3.89
C GLY A 69 13.79 4.64 -2.79
N THR A 70 12.91 4.75 -1.80
CA THR A 70 12.94 3.92 -0.58
C THR A 70 11.79 2.94 -0.48
N PHE A 71 10.62 3.25 -1.04
CA PHE A 71 9.45 2.37 -1.03
C PHE A 71 9.45 1.47 -2.27
N LEU A 72 10.42 0.54 -2.32
CA LEU A 72 10.66 -0.32 -3.48
C LEU A 72 10.53 -1.79 -3.11
N LEU A 73 10.09 -2.59 -4.08
CA LEU A 73 10.08 -4.05 -3.96
C LEU A 73 11.51 -4.56 -3.78
N PRO A 74 11.80 -5.46 -2.81
CA PRO A 74 13.13 -6.03 -2.64
C PRO A 74 13.53 -6.84 -3.88
N SER A 75 14.82 -6.81 -4.20
CA SER A 75 15.38 -7.54 -5.35
C SER A 75 15.37 -9.05 -5.15
N ASP A 76 15.43 -9.52 -3.91
CA ASP A 76 15.31 -10.94 -3.58
C ASP A 76 13.87 -11.42 -3.78
N PRO A 77 13.61 -12.34 -4.72
CA PRO A 77 12.28 -12.90 -4.91
C PRO A 77 11.79 -13.75 -3.76
N GLN A 78 12.68 -14.23 -2.89
CA GLN A 78 12.33 -15.01 -1.70
C GLN A 78 12.04 -14.14 -0.48
N ALA A 79 12.27 -12.83 -0.55
CA ALA A 79 11.88 -11.92 0.52
C ALA A 79 10.36 -11.96 0.74
N ARG A 80 9.95 -12.11 2.00
CA ARG A 80 8.55 -12.09 2.42
C ARG A 80 8.07 -10.65 2.55
N LEU A 81 6.83 -10.38 2.19
CA LEU A 81 6.25 -9.05 2.28
C LEU A 81 5.09 -9.02 3.27
N LEU A 82 5.21 -8.22 4.33
CA LEU A 82 4.11 -7.86 5.21
C LEU A 82 3.61 -6.47 4.81
N MET A 83 2.43 -6.43 4.22
CA MET A 83 1.84 -5.23 3.66
C MET A 83 0.62 -4.79 4.47
N VAL A 84 0.61 -3.55 4.94
CA VAL A 84 -0.52 -2.96 5.68
C VAL A 84 -0.96 -1.70 4.96
N CYS A 85 -2.23 -1.66 4.54
CA CYS A 85 -2.73 -0.51 3.80
C CYS A 85 -4.20 -0.19 4.05
N THR A 86 -4.58 1.05 3.76
CA THR A 86 -5.98 1.48 3.74
C THR A 86 -6.28 2.30 2.49
N GLY A 87 -7.45 2.11 1.91
CA GLY A 87 -7.94 2.89 0.77
C GLY A 87 -6.94 2.92 -0.40
N THR A 88 -6.55 4.12 -0.84
CA THR A 88 -5.60 4.31 -1.95
C THR A 88 -4.15 3.92 -1.61
N GLY A 89 -3.82 3.70 -0.34
CA GLY A 89 -2.55 3.11 0.09
C GLY A 89 -2.33 1.68 -0.43
N SER A 90 -3.36 1.04 -0.95
CA SER A 90 -3.25 -0.24 -1.67
C SER A 90 -2.51 -0.14 -3.02
N ALA A 91 -2.29 1.06 -3.55
CA ALA A 91 -1.65 1.27 -4.85
C ALA A 91 -0.26 0.61 -4.96
N PRO A 92 0.72 0.91 -4.08
CA PRO A 92 2.03 0.27 -4.15
C PRO A 92 1.94 -1.25 -3.86
N MET A 93 1.03 -1.68 -2.99
CA MET A 93 0.84 -3.12 -2.67
C MET A 93 0.37 -3.89 -3.91
N ARG A 94 -0.54 -3.30 -4.71
CA ARG A 94 -0.93 -3.84 -6.01
C ARG A 94 0.26 -3.96 -6.97
N SER A 95 1.08 -2.92 -7.07
CA SER A 95 2.29 -2.92 -7.88
C SER A 95 3.22 -4.07 -7.51
N PHE A 96 3.50 -4.26 -6.22
CA PHE A 96 4.36 -5.34 -5.72
C PHE A 96 3.77 -6.72 -5.99
N THR A 97 2.48 -6.91 -5.74
CA THR A 97 1.80 -8.18 -5.98
C THR A 97 1.83 -8.56 -7.45
N MET A 98 1.54 -7.61 -8.35
CA MET A 98 1.63 -7.85 -9.80
C MET A 98 3.05 -8.16 -10.26
N ALA A 99 4.05 -7.45 -9.74
CA ALA A 99 5.45 -7.70 -10.07
C ALA A 99 5.87 -9.12 -9.65
N ARG A 100 5.55 -9.53 -8.41
CA ARG A 100 5.83 -10.87 -7.90
C ARG A 100 5.13 -11.96 -8.70
N GLN A 101 3.85 -11.77 -9.02
CA GLN A 101 3.09 -12.71 -9.84
C GLN A 101 3.71 -12.92 -11.23
N ARG A 102 4.25 -11.86 -11.84
CA ARG A 102 4.90 -11.96 -13.16
C ARG A 102 6.28 -12.57 -13.12
N GLN A 103 7.06 -12.26 -12.08
CA GLN A 103 8.46 -12.68 -11.97
C GLN A 103 8.60 -14.13 -11.52
N VAL A 104 7.89 -14.54 -10.49
CA VAL A 104 8.11 -15.81 -9.79
C VAL A 104 6.84 -16.59 -9.50
N GLY A 105 5.67 -15.97 -9.59
CA GLY A 105 4.41 -16.60 -9.23
C GLY A 105 4.46 -17.16 -7.80
N GLU A 106 4.02 -18.39 -7.62
CA GLU A 106 3.95 -19.09 -6.33
C GLU A 106 5.33 -19.45 -5.73
N LYS A 107 6.42 -19.27 -6.49
CA LYS A 107 7.79 -19.49 -6.01
C LYS A 107 8.37 -18.28 -5.27
N SER A 108 7.60 -17.23 -5.06
CA SER A 108 8.01 -16.08 -4.24
C SER A 108 8.03 -16.41 -2.75
N GLY A 109 8.70 -15.58 -1.96
CA GLY A 109 8.78 -15.72 -0.51
C GLY A 109 7.44 -15.55 0.25
N GLY A 110 6.35 -15.39 -0.45
CA GLY A 110 5.03 -15.18 0.10
C GLY A 110 4.75 -13.73 0.46
N MET A 111 3.48 -13.37 0.39
CA MET A 111 3.01 -12.03 0.74
C MET A 111 1.81 -12.14 1.67
N VAL A 112 1.79 -11.32 2.71
CA VAL A 112 0.66 -11.17 3.62
C VAL A 112 0.19 -9.72 3.56
N MET A 113 -1.11 -9.51 3.36
CA MET A 113 -1.67 -8.17 3.23
C MET A 113 -2.86 -7.96 4.18
N PHE A 114 -2.74 -6.96 5.03
CA PHE A 114 -3.82 -6.41 5.83
C PHE A 114 -4.37 -5.17 5.14
N PHE A 115 -5.58 -5.26 4.60
CA PHE A 115 -6.16 -4.21 3.79
C PHE A 115 -7.48 -3.71 4.38
N GLY A 116 -7.48 -2.47 4.85
CA GLY A 116 -8.63 -1.80 5.44
C GLY A 116 -9.41 -0.93 4.46
N ALA A 117 -10.74 -1.03 4.51
CA ALA A 117 -11.65 -0.18 3.78
C ALA A 117 -12.88 0.14 4.63
N ARG A 118 -13.73 1.08 4.15
CA ARG A 118 -14.99 1.38 4.84
C ARG A 118 -16.00 0.24 4.68
N THR A 119 -16.19 -0.20 3.45
CA THR A 119 -17.12 -1.26 3.07
C THR A 119 -16.47 -2.12 1.97
N PRO A 120 -16.96 -3.34 1.70
CA PRO A 120 -16.47 -4.15 0.57
C PRO A 120 -16.49 -3.43 -0.76
N ASP A 121 -17.54 -2.66 -1.05
CA ASP A 121 -17.70 -1.91 -2.29
C ASP A 121 -16.69 -0.75 -2.44
N SER A 122 -16.09 -0.31 -1.34
CA SER A 122 -15.06 0.74 -1.33
C SER A 122 -13.64 0.21 -1.48
N LEU A 123 -13.43 -1.11 -1.62
CA LEU A 123 -12.12 -1.70 -1.86
C LEU A 123 -11.65 -1.46 -3.29
N PRO A 124 -10.54 -0.75 -3.51
CA PRO A 124 -9.89 -0.74 -4.81
C PRO A 124 -9.44 -2.15 -5.21
N TYR A 125 -9.61 -2.50 -6.50
CA TYR A 125 -9.10 -3.76 -7.06
C TYR A 125 -9.71 -5.05 -6.52
N PHE A 126 -10.86 -5.00 -5.85
CA PHE A 126 -11.47 -6.17 -5.21
C PHE A 126 -11.59 -7.40 -6.13
N GLY A 127 -12.08 -7.22 -7.36
CA GLY A 127 -12.21 -8.33 -8.33
C GLY A 127 -10.86 -8.96 -8.71
N PRO A 128 -9.85 -8.20 -9.16
CA PRO A 128 -8.50 -8.72 -9.42
C PRO A 128 -7.83 -9.31 -8.17
N LEU A 129 -7.98 -8.67 -7.01
CA LEU A 129 -7.39 -9.12 -5.75
C LEU A 129 -7.89 -10.51 -5.34
N ASN A 130 -9.19 -10.78 -5.51
CA ASN A 130 -9.78 -12.07 -5.18
C ASN A 130 -9.33 -13.22 -6.08
N LYS A 131 -8.80 -12.92 -7.26
CA LYS A 131 -8.28 -13.93 -8.20
C LYS A 131 -6.84 -14.37 -7.90
N ILE A 132 -6.17 -13.69 -6.97
CA ILE A 132 -4.79 -14.02 -6.59
C ILE A 132 -4.84 -15.22 -5.64
N PRO A 133 -4.12 -16.33 -5.93
CA PRO A 133 -4.06 -17.50 -5.06
C PRO A 133 -3.54 -17.14 -3.67
N GLU A 134 -4.08 -17.77 -2.63
CA GLU A 134 -3.62 -17.58 -1.24
C GLU A 134 -2.18 -18.03 -1.03
N THR A 135 -1.72 -19.00 -1.82
CA THR A 135 -0.31 -19.44 -1.85
C THR A 135 0.67 -18.33 -2.26
N LEU A 136 0.20 -17.32 -3.00
CA LEU A 136 0.99 -16.15 -3.38
C LEU A 136 0.71 -14.95 -2.47
N LEU A 137 -0.56 -14.70 -2.15
CA LEU A 137 -1.00 -13.55 -1.35
C LEU A 137 -2.08 -13.95 -0.34
N GLU A 138 -1.69 -14.07 0.91
CA GLU A 138 -2.59 -14.20 2.05
C GLU A 138 -3.23 -12.84 2.35
N LYS A 139 -4.57 -12.76 2.41
CA LYS A 139 -5.32 -11.49 2.48
C LYS A 139 -6.22 -11.43 3.70
N TYR A 140 -6.05 -10.39 4.50
CA TYR A 140 -6.93 -10.02 5.60
C TYR A 140 -7.65 -8.72 5.24
N LEU A 141 -8.90 -8.85 4.78
CA LEU A 141 -9.74 -7.71 4.40
C LEU A 141 -10.54 -7.25 5.61
N VAL A 142 -10.45 -5.97 5.96
CA VAL A 142 -11.01 -5.40 7.18
C VAL A 142 -11.94 -4.24 6.83
N PHE A 143 -13.12 -4.21 7.48
CA PHE A 143 -14.15 -3.22 7.16
C PHE A 143 -14.61 -2.47 8.41
N SER A 144 -14.60 -1.13 8.33
CA SER A 144 -14.95 -0.28 9.47
C SER A 144 -16.40 0.25 9.47
N ARG A 145 -17.17 0.05 8.39
CA ARG A 145 -18.52 0.61 8.22
C ARG A 145 -19.51 -0.35 7.56
N VAL A 146 -19.50 -1.62 7.93
CA VAL A 146 -20.50 -2.59 7.48
C VAL A 146 -21.65 -2.57 8.47
N VAL A 147 -22.87 -2.40 7.98
CA VAL A 147 -24.08 -2.37 8.85
C VAL A 147 -24.26 -3.72 9.55
N GLY A 148 -24.44 -3.68 10.86
CA GLY A 148 -24.63 -4.88 11.67
C GLY A 148 -23.36 -5.66 12.03
N GLN A 149 -22.18 -5.14 11.68
CA GLN A 149 -20.90 -5.67 12.11
C GLN A 149 -20.18 -4.69 13.05
N GLU A 150 -19.38 -5.21 13.95
CA GLU A 150 -18.47 -4.39 14.74
C GLU A 150 -17.43 -3.74 13.83
N LYS A 151 -17.04 -2.52 14.20
CA LYS A 151 -15.96 -1.83 13.49
C LYS A 151 -14.66 -2.56 13.72
N GLU A 152 -13.99 -2.89 12.64
CA GLU A 152 -12.66 -3.46 12.68
C GLU A 152 -11.70 -2.61 11.85
N TYR A 153 -10.49 -2.40 12.37
CA TYR A 153 -9.41 -1.70 11.69
C TYR A 153 -8.23 -2.66 11.46
N VAL A 154 -7.32 -2.31 10.58
CA VAL A 154 -6.16 -3.16 10.25
C VAL A 154 -5.30 -3.50 11.47
N GLN A 155 -5.14 -2.56 12.40
CA GLN A 155 -4.41 -2.79 13.65
C GLN A 155 -5.10 -3.80 14.58
N ASP A 156 -6.43 -3.89 14.54
CA ASP A 156 -7.19 -4.87 15.33
C ASP A 156 -6.98 -6.27 14.75
N ARG A 157 -7.05 -6.38 13.41
CA ARG A 157 -6.79 -7.63 12.72
C ARG A 157 -5.32 -8.07 12.86
N LEU A 158 -4.34 -7.16 12.86
CA LEU A 158 -2.94 -7.51 13.17
C LEU A 158 -2.80 -8.19 14.53
N ARG A 159 -3.51 -7.68 15.56
CA ARG A 159 -3.53 -8.30 16.90
C ARG A 159 -4.25 -9.65 16.91
N THR A 160 -5.35 -9.77 16.17
CA THR A 160 -6.07 -11.06 16.04
C THR A 160 -5.20 -12.13 15.39
N GLU A 161 -4.42 -11.75 14.40
CA GLU A 161 -3.48 -12.61 13.68
C GLU A 161 -2.05 -12.56 14.26
N GLU A 162 -1.95 -12.30 15.57
CA GLU A 162 -0.69 -12.11 16.30
C GLU A 162 0.37 -13.15 15.96
N HIS A 163 0.00 -14.43 15.99
CA HIS A 163 0.94 -15.53 15.72
C HIS A 163 1.57 -15.43 14.32
N ARG A 164 0.74 -15.10 13.32
CA ARG A 164 1.18 -14.94 11.92
C ARG A 164 2.09 -13.74 11.76
N VAL A 165 1.74 -12.63 12.39
CA VAL A 165 2.55 -11.40 12.36
C VAL A 165 3.87 -11.60 13.10
N ALA A 166 3.85 -12.23 14.27
CA ALA A 166 5.04 -12.56 15.05
C ALA A 166 6.04 -13.41 14.27
N GLU A 167 5.55 -14.45 13.57
CA GLU A 167 6.38 -15.27 12.66
C GLU A 167 7.10 -14.41 11.63
N MET A 168 6.39 -13.43 11.04
CA MET A 168 6.98 -12.53 10.05
C MET A 168 7.95 -11.51 10.66
N LEU A 169 7.70 -11.02 11.87
CA LEU A 169 8.61 -10.10 12.55
C LEU A 169 9.94 -10.76 12.95
N GLN A 170 9.92 -12.06 13.25
CA GLN A 170 11.11 -12.84 13.57
C GLN A 170 11.94 -13.25 12.35
N ASP A 171 11.34 -13.24 11.17
CA ASP A 171 12.03 -13.63 9.93
C ASP A 171 12.85 -12.45 9.38
N LYS A 172 14.17 -12.62 9.34
CA LYS A 172 15.12 -11.61 8.85
C LYS A 172 14.97 -11.30 7.36
N ASN A 173 14.24 -12.13 6.60
CA ASN A 173 13.94 -11.88 5.18
C ASN A 173 12.54 -11.28 4.97
N THR A 174 11.89 -10.81 6.02
CA THR A 174 10.61 -10.08 5.93
C THR A 174 10.84 -8.58 5.75
N TYR A 175 10.13 -8.02 4.77
CA TYR A 175 10.03 -6.59 4.49
C TYR A 175 8.63 -6.09 4.84
N ILE A 176 8.54 -5.00 5.58
CA ILE A 176 7.28 -4.40 6.01
C ILE A 176 7.01 -3.14 5.19
N TYR A 177 5.78 -3.04 4.68
CA TYR A 177 5.29 -1.88 3.92
C TYR A 177 3.97 -1.39 4.51
N ILE A 178 3.94 -0.13 4.92
CA ILE A 178 2.76 0.53 5.47
C ILE A 178 2.42 1.72 4.58
N CYS A 179 1.18 1.76 4.06
CA CYS A 179 0.74 2.87 3.22
C CYS A 179 -0.73 3.20 3.47
N GLY A 180 -1.04 4.47 3.76
CA GLY A 180 -2.40 4.92 4.03
C GLY A 180 -2.47 6.16 4.91
N LEU A 181 -3.49 6.23 5.76
CA LEU A 181 -3.70 7.36 6.66
C LEU A 181 -2.69 7.37 7.83
N LYS A 182 -2.32 8.57 8.30
CA LYS A 182 -1.39 8.73 9.43
C LYS A 182 -1.90 8.06 10.70
N GLU A 183 -3.20 8.19 11.00
CA GLU A 183 -3.81 7.55 12.17
C GLU A 183 -3.76 6.02 12.11
N MET A 184 -3.75 5.45 10.89
CA MET A 184 -3.54 4.01 10.71
C MET A 184 -2.12 3.62 11.10
N GLU A 185 -1.11 4.38 10.69
CA GLU A 185 0.30 4.13 11.05
C GLU A 185 0.48 4.04 12.56
N ASP A 186 -0.06 5.00 13.31
CA ASP A 186 0.04 5.02 14.77
C ASP A 186 -0.60 3.77 15.40
N GLY A 187 -1.76 3.36 14.90
CA GLY A 187 -2.44 2.13 15.34
C GLY A 187 -1.65 0.85 15.02
N VAL A 188 -1.02 0.80 13.86
CA VAL A 188 -0.18 -0.34 13.41
C VAL A 188 1.10 -0.42 14.25
N GLU A 189 1.75 0.71 14.55
CA GLU A 189 2.92 0.76 15.44
C GLU A 189 2.60 0.20 16.83
N LEU A 190 1.43 0.57 17.38
CA LEU A 190 0.96 0.02 18.67
C LEU A 190 0.66 -1.50 18.58
N ALA A 191 0.12 -1.97 17.48
CA ALA A 191 -0.12 -3.41 17.29
C ALA A 191 1.20 -4.18 17.21
N PHE A 192 2.17 -3.69 16.43
CA PHE A 192 3.49 -4.31 16.34
C PHE A 192 4.23 -4.29 17.68
N SER A 193 4.10 -3.21 18.48
CA SER A 193 4.66 -3.18 19.82
C SER A 193 4.10 -4.30 20.71
N SER A 194 2.77 -4.43 20.74
CA SER A 194 2.12 -5.50 21.52
C SER A 194 2.54 -6.90 21.08
N ILE A 195 2.67 -7.12 19.76
CA ILE A 195 3.07 -8.40 19.18
C ILE A 195 4.57 -8.69 19.45
N ALA A 196 5.43 -7.69 19.35
CA ALA A 196 6.84 -7.83 19.68
C ALA A 196 7.06 -8.18 21.17
N ASP A 197 6.31 -7.52 22.06
CA ASP A 197 6.33 -7.81 23.49
C ASP A 197 5.94 -9.28 23.78
N SER A 198 4.97 -9.84 23.06
CA SER A 198 4.53 -11.25 23.24
C SER A 198 5.59 -12.28 22.87
N ILE A 199 6.52 -11.92 22.02
CA ILE A 199 7.66 -12.77 21.61
C ILE A 199 8.97 -12.41 22.31
N GLY A 200 8.92 -11.53 23.32
CA GLY A 200 10.07 -11.12 24.12
C GLY A 200 11.00 -10.11 23.42
N GLU A 201 10.54 -9.47 22.37
CA GLU A 201 11.28 -8.46 21.61
C GLU A 201 10.80 -7.03 21.95
N GLN A 202 11.68 -6.06 21.82
CA GLN A 202 11.30 -4.65 21.90
C GLN A 202 11.07 -4.09 20.50
N TRP A 203 9.83 -3.69 20.20
CA TRP A 203 9.45 -3.20 18.87
C TRP A 203 10.35 -2.07 18.37
N GLN A 204 10.66 -1.09 19.23
CA GLN A 204 11.51 0.03 18.85
C GLN A 204 12.88 -0.43 18.33
N ALA A 205 13.53 -1.36 19.02
CA ALA A 205 14.83 -1.90 18.63
C ALA A 205 14.73 -2.72 17.34
N LEU A 206 13.71 -3.58 17.23
CA LEU A 206 13.47 -4.38 16.03
C LEU A 206 13.21 -3.49 14.81
N ARG A 207 12.36 -2.47 14.95
CA ARG A 207 12.04 -1.52 13.90
C ARG A 207 13.29 -0.74 13.45
N ASP A 208 14.13 -0.30 14.37
CA ASP A 208 15.34 0.45 14.03
C ASP A 208 16.31 -0.43 13.24
N ILE A 209 16.50 -1.69 13.62
CA ILE A 209 17.26 -2.67 12.84
C ILE A 209 16.65 -2.86 11.45
N MET A 210 15.33 -3.02 11.36
CA MET A 210 14.66 -3.19 10.07
C MET A 210 14.79 -1.95 9.17
N ARG A 211 14.82 -0.76 9.75
CA ARG A 211 15.05 0.50 9.00
C ARG A 211 16.48 0.58 8.48
N GLU A 212 17.46 0.25 9.31
CA GLU A 212 18.88 0.21 8.90
C GLU A 212 19.13 -0.81 7.79
N ASP A 213 18.46 -1.97 7.86
CA ASP A 213 18.51 -3.02 6.83
C ASP A 213 17.69 -2.68 5.56
N GLY A 214 16.95 -1.57 5.55
CA GLY A 214 16.07 -1.21 4.43
C GLY A 214 14.87 -2.15 4.28
N ARG A 215 14.34 -2.69 5.41
CA ARG A 215 13.22 -3.65 5.44
C ARG A 215 11.93 -3.09 6.04
N TYR A 216 11.92 -1.83 6.49
CA TYR A 216 10.75 -1.17 7.06
C TYR A 216 10.44 0.14 6.33
N HIS A 217 9.30 0.19 5.65
CA HIS A 217 8.92 1.26 4.76
C HIS A 217 7.53 1.80 5.10
N VAL A 218 7.42 3.10 5.25
CA VAL A 218 6.17 3.80 5.58
C VAL A 218 5.97 4.98 4.64
N GLU A 219 4.81 5.05 4.00
CA GLU A 219 4.33 6.20 3.24
C GLU A 219 2.88 6.51 3.66
N THR A 220 2.71 7.48 4.56
CA THR A 220 1.39 7.91 5.05
C THR A 220 1.09 9.35 4.66
N TYR A 221 -0.22 9.70 4.55
CA TYR A 221 -0.75 11.00 4.09
C TYR A 221 -1.96 11.44 4.91
#